data_149c0a71bec112cfd0fbe163696c3034
#
_entry.id   149c0a71bec112cfd0fbe163696c3034
#
_cell.length_a   1.000
_cell.length_b   1.000
_cell.length_c   1.000
_cell.angle_alpha   90.00
_cell.angle_beta   90.00
_cell.angle_gamma   90.00
#
_symmetry.space_group_name_H-M   'P 1'
#
loop_
_entity.id
_entity.type
_entity.pdbx_description
1 polymer ?
#
loop_
_entity_poly.entity_id
_entity_poly.type
_entity_poly.pdbx_seq_one_letter_code
_entity_poly.pdbx_strand_id
1 'polypeptide(L)'
;MHLPVLRRRTFRAGLLAAALLAAAPLPAQERPAGTEAVFHRYADHVVKLQVVETGSAARATTGSGFFVSAGGHLVTNYHVVSQVVHDPGRYRAELLDAAGTPRPVAVLAVDVVHDLAVLRADLRPRRFFALRPGGAVQGNRLYALGHPSDLGLSIAEGTYNGLLRHTLYPKIHFTGSINPGMSGGPTIAADGSVIGVNVSTAGNQLSFLVPAERAAALVARATAPGYRPPASLLAEVGRQVRANQDVYLREMFAGRPKTVALGPYRVPTEPAPFFRCWGDARRGGELPYETVDHDCSTDDYLFVAGGQESGVVAVTHQLVATRTLNPSRFFALYTSVFGTDNTPGGEEEHVTSWRCGTRNVRNAASTPLRAVLCLRRYRKLGELYDAVLKVAVLGRRDAGLVSTLTLSGVSHENVGRVTARYLESITWR
;
A
#
# COMPACT_ATOMS: atom_id res chain seq x y z
N MET A 1 -54.08 65.52 56.29
CA MET A 1 -55.29 65.14 57.10
C MET A 1 -55.68 63.70 56.62
N HIS A 2 -55.76 62.79 57.56
CA HIS A 2 -56.17 61.37 57.44
C HIS A 2 -55.19 60.34 56.93
N LEU A 3 -54.54 59.64 57.87
CA LEU A 3 -54.01 58.29 57.80
C LEU A 3 -55.17 57.30 57.82
N PRO A 4 -55.03 56.16 57.21
CA PRO A 4 -55.60 54.94 57.79
C PRO A 4 -54.61 53.78 57.97
N VAL A 5 -54.58 53.31 59.18
CA VAL A 5 -54.70 51.98 59.75
C VAL A 5 -53.99 50.82 59.04
N LEU A 6 -52.91 50.34 59.70
CA LEU A 6 -52.27 49.06 59.47
C LEU A 6 -53.19 47.88 59.90
N ARG A 7 -53.44 47.00 58.97
CA ARG A 7 -53.95 45.63 59.28
C ARG A 7 -52.80 44.61 59.37
N ARG A 8 -52.60 44.05 60.53
CA ARG A 8 -51.69 42.89 60.76
C ARG A 8 -52.23 41.66 60.04
N ARG A 9 -51.43 41.08 59.11
CA ARG A 9 -51.64 39.71 58.58
C ARG A 9 -50.70 38.75 59.30
N THR A 10 -51.28 37.76 59.95
CA THR A 10 -50.62 36.63 60.59
C THR A 10 -49.94 35.74 59.55
N PHE A 11 -48.63 35.56 59.64
CA PHE A 11 -47.87 34.59 58.85
C PHE A 11 -48.05 33.22 59.51
N ARG A 12 -48.65 32.27 58.79
CA ARG A 12 -48.57 30.85 59.09
C ARG A 12 -47.22 30.32 58.58
N ALA A 13 -46.38 29.85 59.47
CA ALA A 13 -45.16 29.13 59.17
C ALA A 13 -45.49 27.75 58.56
N GLY A 14 -45.26 27.58 57.27
CA GLY A 14 -45.27 26.28 56.61
C GLY A 14 -43.91 25.61 56.74
N LEU A 15 -43.83 24.48 57.39
CA LEU A 15 -42.65 23.61 57.42
C LEU A 15 -42.40 23.06 56.00
N LEU A 16 -41.33 23.51 55.33
CA LEU A 16 -40.80 22.85 54.16
C LEU A 16 -39.91 21.69 54.61
N ALA A 17 -40.39 20.45 54.43
CA ALA A 17 -39.55 19.24 54.56
C ALA A 17 -38.62 19.17 53.35
N ALA A 18 -37.31 19.46 53.52
CA ALA A 18 -36.30 19.25 52.55
C ALA A 18 -36.02 17.74 52.42
N ALA A 19 -36.50 17.11 51.34
CA ALA A 19 -36.09 15.76 50.96
C ALA A 19 -34.66 15.77 50.47
N LEU A 20 -33.70 15.30 51.25
CA LEU A 20 -32.33 14.97 50.84
C LEU A 20 -32.42 13.74 49.91
N LEU A 21 -32.42 13.97 48.61
CA LEU A 21 -32.11 12.97 47.60
C LEU A 21 -30.63 12.61 47.73
N ALA A 22 -30.33 11.46 48.34
CA ALA A 22 -28.98 10.85 48.30
C ALA A 22 -28.64 10.55 46.85
N ALA A 23 -27.80 11.37 46.22
CA ALA A 23 -27.23 11.08 44.92
C ALA A 23 -26.35 9.84 45.05
N ALA A 24 -26.82 8.71 44.51
CA ALA A 24 -25.95 7.55 44.34
C ALA A 24 -24.71 7.93 43.53
N PRO A 25 -23.50 7.54 43.94
CA PRO A 25 -22.34 7.81 43.14
C PRO A 25 -22.49 7.11 41.79
N LEU A 26 -22.49 7.89 40.69
CA LEU A 26 -22.37 7.36 39.34
C LEU A 26 -21.08 6.52 39.29
N PRO A 27 -21.14 5.30 38.68
CA PRO A 27 -19.94 4.50 38.51
C PRO A 27 -18.92 5.38 37.78
N ALA A 28 -17.73 5.50 38.36
CA ALA A 28 -16.62 6.21 37.74
C ALA A 28 -16.37 5.55 36.38
N GLN A 29 -16.64 6.28 35.30
CA GLN A 29 -16.20 5.85 33.99
C GLN A 29 -14.67 5.69 34.05
N GLU A 30 -14.20 4.45 33.90
CA GLU A 30 -12.77 4.19 33.77
C GLU A 30 -12.21 5.10 32.67
N ARG A 31 -11.36 6.04 33.06
CA ARG A 31 -10.66 6.84 32.06
C ARG A 31 -9.88 5.89 31.16
N PRO A 32 -9.99 6.01 29.83
CA PRO A 32 -9.21 5.17 28.93
C PRO A 32 -7.73 5.29 29.34
N ALA A 33 -7.05 4.14 29.39
CA ALA A 33 -5.64 4.08 29.79
C ALA A 33 -4.83 5.07 28.96
N GLY A 34 -4.02 5.92 29.61
CA GLY A 34 -3.15 6.86 28.92
C GLY A 34 -2.07 6.14 28.11
N THR A 35 -1.45 6.83 27.16
CA THR A 35 -0.38 6.31 26.29
C THR A 35 0.75 5.64 27.09
N GLU A 36 1.11 6.21 28.25
CA GLU A 36 2.11 5.66 29.18
C GLU A 36 1.71 4.27 29.69
N ALA A 37 0.47 4.09 30.14
CA ALA A 37 -0.02 2.82 30.66
C ALA A 37 -0.06 1.73 29.56
N VAL A 38 -0.44 2.10 28.34
CA VAL A 38 -0.40 1.21 27.17
C VAL A 38 1.04 0.81 26.87
N PHE A 39 1.98 1.75 26.85
CA PHE A 39 3.39 1.47 26.62
C PHE A 39 3.93 0.47 27.62
N HIS A 40 3.82 0.75 28.93
CA HIS A 40 4.34 -0.14 29.97
C HIS A 40 3.70 -1.54 29.94
N ARG A 41 2.44 -1.63 29.53
CA ARG A 41 1.75 -2.92 29.48
C ARG A 41 2.18 -3.79 28.32
N TYR A 42 2.49 -3.20 27.15
CA TYR A 42 2.67 -3.94 25.90
C TYR A 42 4.09 -3.85 25.31
N ALA A 43 4.99 -3.08 25.89
CA ALA A 43 6.37 -2.93 25.41
C ALA A 43 7.09 -4.27 25.18
N ASP A 44 7.01 -5.18 26.15
CA ASP A 44 7.69 -6.48 26.12
C ASP A 44 7.13 -7.47 25.08
N HIS A 45 6.04 -7.12 24.37
CA HIS A 45 5.47 -7.96 23.30
C HIS A 45 6.13 -7.68 21.95
N VAL A 46 6.85 -6.55 21.83
CA VAL A 46 7.42 -6.02 20.61
C VAL A 46 8.93 -6.17 20.63
N VAL A 47 9.50 -6.61 19.54
CA VAL A 47 10.94 -6.82 19.39
C VAL A 47 11.49 -6.07 18.19
N LYS A 48 12.76 -5.69 18.28
CA LYS A 48 13.50 -5.21 17.14
C LYS A 48 13.94 -6.40 16.29
N LEU A 49 13.74 -6.31 14.99
CA LEU A 49 14.23 -7.25 13.99
C LEU A 49 15.36 -6.63 13.18
N GLN A 50 16.31 -7.45 12.80
CA GLN A 50 17.34 -7.08 11.83
C GLN A 50 17.61 -8.23 10.87
N VAL A 51 17.96 -7.89 9.64
CA VAL A 51 18.55 -8.80 8.67
C VAL A 51 20.02 -8.46 8.54
N VAL A 52 20.87 -9.46 8.68
CA VAL A 52 22.33 -9.29 8.61
C VAL A 52 22.91 -10.19 7.52
N GLU A 53 23.97 -9.72 6.89
CA GLU A 53 24.75 -10.53 5.96
C GLU A 53 25.60 -11.53 6.76
N THR A 54 25.54 -12.81 6.38
CA THR A 54 26.17 -13.90 7.16
C THR A 54 27.69 -13.76 7.24
N GLY A 55 28.34 -13.30 6.17
CA GLY A 55 29.82 -13.20 6.11
C GLY A 55 30.41 -12.01 6.85
N SER A 56 29.73 -10.87 6.84
CA SER A 56 30.23 -9.60 7.42
C SER A 56 29.53 -9.19 8.72
N ALA A 57 28.41 -9.83 9.04
CA ALA A 57 27.47 -9.40 10.09
C ALA A 57 26.95 -7.96 9.90
N ALA A 58 27.14 -7.36 8.73
CA ALA A 58 26.64 -6.04 8.41
C ALA A 58 25.10 -6.05 8.37
N ARG A 59 24.49 -5.04 9.00
CA ARG A 59 23.04 -4.88 8.94
C ARG A 59 22.59 -4.41 7.57
N ALA A 60 21.72 -5.18 6.96
CA ALA A 60 21.14 -4.88 5.64
C ALA A 60 19.75 -4.24 5.77
N THR A 61 18.95 -4.69 6.75
CA THR A 61 17.60 -4.15 7.01
C THR A 61 17.33 -4.16 8.51
N THR A 62 16.51 -3.23 8.97
CA THR A 62 15.94 -3.20 10.32
C THR A 62 14.44 -3.01 10.28
N GLY A 63 13.75 -3.58 11.25
CA GLY A 63 12.32 -3.46 11.41
C GLY A 63 11.86 -3.83 12.81
N SER A 64 10.58 -3.99 12.97
CA SER A 64 9.94 -4.43 14.20
C SER A 64 9.17 -5.72 13.97
N GLY A 65 8.91 -6.45 15.04
CA GLY A 65 8.03 -7.60 15.06
C GLY A 65 7.37 -7.71 16.42
N PHE A 66 6.36 -8.53 16.53
CA PHE A 66 5.69 -8.77 17.80
C PHE A 66 5.31 -10.24 17.97
N PHE A 67 5.40 -10.73 19.19
CA PHE A 67 5.03 -12.10 19.51
C PHE A 67 3.52 -12.29 19.48
N VAL A 68 3.09 -13.44 18.91
CA VAL A 68 1.68 -13.82 18.76
C VAL A 68 1.34 -15.18 19.39
N SER A 69 2.34 -15.86 19.96
CA SER A 69 2.12 -17.11 20.69
C SER A 69 3.23 -17.40 21.69
N ALA A 70 2.93 -18.20 22.71
CA ALA A 70 3.93 -18.76 23.63
C ALA A 70 4.97 -19.69 22.97
N GLY A 71 4.70 -20.15 21.73
CA GLY A 71 5.61 -20.97 20.96
C GLY A 71 6.71 -20.21 20.22
N GLY A 72 6.83 -18.89 20.46
CA GLY A 72 7.86 -18.05 19.83
C GLY A 72 7.53 -17.60 18.39
N HIS A 73 6.25 -17.65 17.99
CA HIS A 73 5.84 -17.12 16.69
C HIS A 73 5.72 -15.59 16.76
N LEU A 74 6.25 -14.93 15.70
CA LEU A 74 6.23 -13.48 15.55
C LEU A 74 5.60 -13.11 14.21
N VAL A 75 4.98 -11.93 14.18
CA VAL A 75 4.55 -11.26 12.95
C VAL A 75 5.47 -10.10 12.66
N THR A 76 5.76 -9.88 11.38
CA THR A 76 6.46 -8.70 10.85
C THR A 76 6.00 -8.45 9.40
N ASN A 77 6.54 -7.42 8.73
CA ASN A 77 6.34 -7.26 7.30
C ASN A 77 7.26 -8.17 6.48
N TYR A 78 6.79 -8.54 5.28
CA TYR A 78 7.59 -9.30 4.31
C TYR A 78 8.83 -8.51 3.87
N HIS A 79 8.68 -7.20 3.58
CA HIS A 79 9.80 -6.36 3.14
C HIS A 79 10.95 -6.30 4.14
N VAL A 80 10.68 -6.46 5.45
CA VAL A 80 11.73 -6.52 6.50
C VAL A 80 12.61 -7.74 6.34
N VAL A 81 12.07 -8.87 5.89
CA VAL A 81 12.77 -10.17 5.77
C VAL A 81 12.99 -10.63 4.33
N SER A 82 12.66 -9.79 3.36
CA SER A 82 12.70 -10.14 1.93
C SER A 82 14.07 -10.60 1.46
N GLN A 83 15.16 -10.01 1.96
CA GLN A 83 16.52 -10.42 1.61
C GLN A 83 16.82 -11.87 2.03
N VAL A 84 16.32 -12.32 3.21
CA VAL A 84 16.44 -13.70 3.65
C VAL A 84 15.65 -14.64 2.72
N VAL A 85 14.49 -14.21 2.26
CA VAL A 85 13.65 -14.99 1.34
C VAL A 85 14.31 -15.10 -0.05
N HIS A 86 14.94 -14.02 -0.53
CA HIS A 86 15.56 -13.95 -1.85
C HIS A 86 16.96 -14.58 -1.91
N ASP A 87 17.69 -14.56 -0.78
CA ASP A 87 19.05 -15.10 -0.70
C ASP A 87 19.36 -15.65 0.71
N PRO A 88 18.77 -16.80 1.07
CA PRO A 88 18.91 -17.39 2.40
C PRO A 88 20.33 -17.87 2.72
N GLY A 89 21.18 -18.03 1.70
CA GLY A 89 22.61 -18.38 1.88
C GLY A 89 23.45 -17.17 2.32
N ARG A 90 23.02 -15.97 1.94
CA ARG A 90 23.75 -14.73 2.21
C ARG A 90 23.22 -13.99 3.43
N TYR A 91 21.93 -14.06 3.69
CA TYR A 91 21.28 -13.27 4.75
C TYR A 91 20.60 -14.16 5.78
N ARG A 92 20.59 -13.68 7.04
CA ARG A 92 19.81 -14.28 8.12
C ARG A 92 19.03 -13.21 8.88
N ALA A 93 17.88 -13.60 9.41
CA ALA A 93 17.06 -12.74 10.26
C ALA A 93 17.37 -13.02 11.74
N GLU A 94 17.40 -11.96 12.53
CA GLU A 94 17.63 -12.00 13.98
C GLU A 94 16.64 -11.05 14.67
N LEU A 95 16.19 -11.43 15.87
CA LEU A 95 15.60 -10.49 16.80
C LEU A 95 16.66 -10.05 17.83
N LEU A 96 16.53 -8.84 18.35
CA LEU A 96 17.29 -8.40 19.50
C LEU A 96 16.44 -8.58 20.75
N ASP A 97 16.98 -9.32 21.75
CA ASP A 97 16.32 -9.46 23.05
C ASP A 97 16.43 -8.17 23.87
N ALA A 98 15.83 -8.14 25.06
CA ALA A 98 15.81 -6.95 25.92
C ALA A 98 17.24 -6.48 26.35
N ALA A 99 18.22 -7.35 26.29
CA ALA A 99 19.63 -7.01 26.53
C ALA A 99 20.37 -6.57 25.25
N GLY A 100 19.68 -6.52 24.10
CA GLY A 100 20.26 -6.22 22.80
C GLY A 100 21.02 -7.42 22.19
N THR A 101 20.89 -8.62 22.74
CA THR A 101 21.57 -9.82 22.24
C THR A 101 20.83 -10.35 21.01
N PRO A 102 21.54 -10.59 19.88
CA PRO A 102 20.93 -11.18 18.70
C PRO A 102 20.49 -12.62 18.94
N ARG A 103 19.28 -12.95 18.53
CA ARG A 103 18.73 -14.31 18.53
C ARG A 103 18.24 -14.64 17.13
N PRO A 104 18.69 -15.77 16.56
CA PRO A 104 18.24 -16.15 15.21
C PRO A 104 16.75 -16.43 15.16
N VAL A 105 16.12 -16.07 14.06
CA VAL A 105 14.71 -16.37 13.77
C VAL A 105 14.58 -17.01 12.39
N ALA A 106 13.68 -17.98 12.27
CA ALA A 106 13.38 -18.63 11.00
C ALA A 106 12.11 -18.00 10.38
N VAL A 107 12.14 -17.73 9.09
CA VAL A 107 10.95 -17.34 8.31
C VAL A 107 10.13 -18.58 8.02
N LEU A 108 8.91 -18.68 8.55
CA LEU A 108 8.02 -19.81 8.36
C LEU A 108 7.09 -19.65 7.16
N ALA A 109 6.49 -18.47 7.04
CA ALA A 109 5.49 -18.17 6.02
C ALA A 109 5.57 -16.71 5.59
N VAL A 110 5.20 -16.45 4.35
CA VAL A 110 5.09 -15.09 3.80
C VAL A 110 3.73 -14.90 3.12
N ASP A 111 3.27 -13.66 3.14
CA ASP A 111 2.15 -13.14 2.35
C ASP A 111 2.65 -11.87 1.67
N VAL A 112 3.19 -12.03 0.45
CA VAL A 112 3.75 -10.91 -0.31
C VAL A 112 2.67 -9.92 -0.76
N VAL A 113 1.43 -10.40 -0.91
CA VAL A 113 0.30 -9.57 -1.35
C VAL A 113 -0.08 -8.53 -0.28
N HIS A 114 0.02 -8.92 0.99
CA HIS A 114 -0.29 -8.02 2.11
C HIS A 114 0.96 -7.57 2.89
N ASP A 115 2.16 -7.85 2.34
CA ASP A 115 3.43 -7.47 2.97
C ASP A 115 3.57 -7.98 4.41
N LEU A 116 3.31 -9.27 4.65
CA LEU A 116 3.39 -9.91 5.96
C LEU A 116 4.33 -11.12 5.95
N ALA A 117 4.95 -11.39 7.09
CA ALA A 117 5.70 -12.60 7.35
C ALA A 117 5.44 -13.13 8.76
N VAL A 118 5.45 -14.46 8.91
CA VAL A 118 5.47 -15.15 10.20
C VAL A 118 6.84 -15.75 10.40
N LEU A 119 7.45 -15.40 11.52
CA LEU A 119 8.75 -15.91 11.95
C LEU A 119 8.59 -16.82 13.17
N ARG A 120 9.63 -17.59 13.46
CA ARG A 120 9.76 -18.36 14.69
C ARG A 120 11.13 -18.16 15.32
N ALA A 121 11.13 -17.76 16.59
CA ALA A 121 12.29 -17.78 17.46
C ALA A 121 12.26 -19.03 18.34
N ASP A 122 13.41 -19.57 18.68
CA ASP A 122 13.53 -20.61 19.71
C ASP A 122 13.52 -19.96 21.11
N LEU A 123 12.38 -19.34 21.41
CA LEU A 123 12.09 -18.63 22.66
C LEU A 123 10.69 -18.96 23.14
N ARG A 124 10.48 -18.83 24.43
CA ARG A 124 9.17 -18.98 25.06
C ARG A 124 8.75 -17.65 25.68
N PRO A 125 8.20 -16.74 24.88
CA PRO A 125 7.79 -15.43 25.39
C PRO A 125 6.68 -15.59 26.42
N ARG A 126 6.80 -14.88 27.54
CA ARG A 126 5.76 -14.86 28.58
C ARG A 126 4.58 -13.97 28.18
N ARG A 127 4.81 -13.04 27.27
CA ARG A 127 3.82 -12.05 26.80
C ARG A 127 3.77 -12.07 25.28
N PHE A 128 2.57 -12.07 24.75
CA PHE A 128 2.29 -12.05 23.31
C PHE A 128 0.89 -11.49 23.04
N PHE A 129 0.67 -10.95 21.85
CA PHE A 129 -0.63 -10.49 21.43
C PHE A 129 -1.46 -11.65 20.91
N ALA A 130 -2.68 -11.78 21.43
CA ALA A 130 -3.67 -12.66 20.81
C ALA A 130 -4.29 -11.93 19.62
N LEU A 131 -4.03 -12.43 18.41
CA LEU A 131 -4.66 -11.92 17.19
C LEU A 131 -6.13 -12.35 17.17
N ARG A 132 -6.98 -11.51 17.76
CA ARG A 132 -8.42 -11.67 17.70
C ARG A 132 -8.96 -10.67 16.69
N PRO A 133 -9.90 -11.05 15.80
CA PRO A 133 -10.60 -10.09 14.98
C PRO A 133 -11.28 -9.07 15.91
N GLY A 134 -10.76 -7.86 15.93
CA GLY A 134 -11.30 -6.77 16.73
C GLY A 134 -11.65 -5.62 15.79
N GLY A 135 -12.87 -5.10 15.89
CA GLY A 135 -13.29 -3.95 15.11
C GLY A 135 -12.82 -2.66 15.75
N ALA A 136 -12.06 -1.86 15.03
CA ALA A 136 -11.91 -0.45 15.34
C ALA A 136 -13.01 0.34 14.62
N VAL A 137 -13.57 1.33 15.29
CA VAL A 137 -14.51 2.27 14.70
C VAL A 137 -13.75 3.55 14.33
N GLN A 138 -14.11 4.16 13.21
CA GLN A 138 -13.50 5.41 12.77
C GLN A 138 -13.58 6.46 13.89
N GLY A 139 -12.43 7.09 14.20
CA GLY A 139 -12.27 7.98 15.33
C GLY A 139 -11.66 7.32 16.58
N ASN A 140 -11.54 6.00 16.63
CA ASN A 140 -10.88 5.33 17.75
C ASN A 140 -9.40 5.73 17.85
N ARG A 141 -8.94 5.89 19.08
CA ARG A 141 -7.53 6.11 19.39
C ARG A 141 -6.78 4.78 19.31
N LEU A 142 -5.67 4.78 18.62
CA LEU A 142 -4.78 3.64 18.45
C LEU A 142 -3.34 4.01 18.80
N TYR A 143 -2.52 2.98 19.04
CA TYR A 143 -1.13 3.10 19.47
C TYR A 143 -0.26 2.20 18.61
N ALA A 144 0.60 2.80 17.78
CA ALA A 144 1.61 2.09 16.99
C ALA A 144 2.88 1.92 17.83
N LEU A 145 3.36 0.68 17.97
CA LEU A 145 4.62 0.37 18.64
C LEU A 145 5.65 -0.12 17.62
N GLY A 146 6.93 0.20 17.86
CA GLY A 146 8.02 -0.23 17.00
C GLY A 146 9.35 0.43 17.37
N HIS A 147 10.42 0.06 16.65
CA HIS A 147 11.80 0.51 16.91
C HIS A 147 12.29 1.43 15.79
N PRO A 148 11.95 2.73 15.81
CA PRO A 148 12.37 3.64 14.75
C PRO A 148 13.88 3.90 14.80
N SER A 149 14.57 3.77 13.69
CA SER A 149 15.94 4.27 13.44
C SER A 149 16.95 4.08 14.59
N ASP A 150 16.93 2.94 15.26
CA ASP A 150 17.80 2.64 16.41
C ASP A 150 17.55 3.50 17.68
N LEU A 151 16.46 4.25 17.76
CA LEU A 151 16.12 5.12 18.91
C LEU A 151 15.50 4.36 20.10
N GLY A 152 15.43 3.02 20.03
CA GLY A 152 14.73 2.20 21.03
C GLY A 152 13.26 2.00 20.68
N LEU A 153 12.52 1.29 21.56
CA LEU A 153 11.10 1.09 21.38
C LEU A 153 10.35 2.41 21.57
N SER A 154 9.49 2.72 20.62
CA SER A 154 8.67 3.93 20.61
C SER A 154 7.20 3.60 20.47
N ILE A 155 6.34 4.48 20.99
CA ILE A 155 4.89 4.45 20.85
C ILE A 155 4.43 5.73 20.14
N ALA A 156 3.60 5.59 19.12
CA ALA A 156 2.97 6.71 18.42
C ALA A 156 1.45 6.61 18.55
N GLU A 157 0.83 7.62 19.14
CA GLU A 157 -0.60 7.71 19.27
C GLU A 157 -1.20 8.33 17.98
N GLY A 158 -2.37 7.84 17.56
CA GLY A 158 -3.09 8.38 16.42
C GLY A 158 -4.52 7.86 16.35
N THR A 159 -5.19 8.19 15.27
CA THR A 159 -6.61 7.88 15.05
C THR A 159 -6.77 6.85 13.93
N TYR A 160 -7.68 5.91 14.13
CA TYR A 160 -8.18 5.01 13.10
C TYR A 160 -9.13 5.76 12.16
N ASN A 161 -8.80 5.87 10.89
CA ASN A 161 -9.61 6.58 9.89
C ASN A 161 -10.35 5.64 8.91
N GLY A 162 -10.36 4.35 9.20
CA GLY A 162 -11.00 3.34 8.35
C GLY A 162 -10.08 2.79 7.26
N LEU A 163 -10.66 1.94 6.43
CA LEU A 163 -9.97 1.38 5.26
C LEU A 163 -9.88 2.44 4.15
N LEU A 164 -8.76 2.44 3.44
CA LEU A 164 -8.59 3.25 2.24
C LEU A 164 -9.63 2.84 1.18
N ARG A 165 -10.14 3.84 0.48
CA ARG A 165 -10.98 3.64 -0.70
C ARG A 165 -10.11 3.58 -1.94
N HIS A 166 -10.57 2.90 -2.99
CA HIS A 166 -9.89 2.83 -4.29
C HIS A 166 -8.47 2.25 -4.20
N THR A 167 -8.27 1.24 -3.35
CA THR A 167 -7.02 0.50 -3.24
C THR A 167 -7.19 -0.93 -3.73
N LEU A 168 -6.15 -1.48 -4.34
CA LEU A 168 -6.13 -2.88 -4.74
C LEU A 168 -6.00 -3.79 -3.51
N TYR A 169 -5.26 -3.32 -2.49
CA TYR A 169 -5.02 -4.06 -1.25
C TYR A 169 -5.55 -3.28 -0.05
N PRO A 170 -6.41 -3.88 0.79
CA PRO A 170 -6.95 -3.19 1.95
C PRO A 170 -5.85 -2.70 2.89
N LYS A 171 -5.81 -1.40 3.13
CA LYS A 171 -4.94 -0.75 4.12
C LYS A 171 -5.77 0.15 5.02
N ILE A 172 -5.39 0.24 6.28
CA ILE A 172 -6.01 1.14 7.25
C ILE A 172 -5.24 2.48 7.20
N HIS A 173 -5.97 3.59 7.13
CA HIS A 173 -5.41 4.92 7.34
C HIS A 173 -5.30 5.21 8.83
N PHE A 174 -4.10 5.52 9.29
CA PHE A 174 -3.75 5.86 10.66
C PHE A 174 -3.02 7.21 10.70
N THR A 175 -3.40 8.11 11.62
CA THR A 175 -2.79 9.46 11.71
C THR A 175 -1.57 9.53 12.61
N GLY A 176 -1.24 8.47 13.36
CA GLY A 176 0.01 8.42 14.13
C GLY A 176 1.22 8.27 13.20
N SER A 177 2.35 8.82 13.59
CA SER A 177 3.58 8.77 12.80
C SER A 177 4.20 7.38 12.83
N ILE A 178 4.37 6.76 11.66
CA ILE A 178 5.16 5.55 11.46
C ILE A 178 6.46 5.96 10.77
N ASN A 179 7.58 5.61 11.40
CA ASN A 179 8.91 5.94 10.90
C ASN A 179 9.67 4.68 10.47
N PRO A 180 10.71 4.79 9.63
CA PRO A 180 11.58 3.67 9.25
C PRO A 180 12.05 2.88 10.47
N GLY A 181 11.93 1.56 10.43
CA GLY A 181 12.19 0.66 11.55
C GLY A 181 10.96 0.28 12.38
N MET A 182 9.85 1.04 12.32
CA MET A 182 8.58 0.64 12.95
C MET A 182 7.78 -0.37 12.11
N SER A 183 8.15 -0.57 10.84
CA SER A 183 7.54 -1.57 9.95
C SER A 183 7.54 -2.95 10.58
N GLY A 184 6.41 -3.65 10.53
CA GLY A 184 6.18 -4.95 11.13
C GLY A 184 5.79 -4.93 12.60
N GLY A 185 5.86 -3.77 13.27
CA GLY A 185 5.32 -3.60 14.62
C GLY A 185 3.79 -3.55 14.64
N PRO A 186 3.15 -3.77 15.80
CA PRO A 186 1.70 -3.73 15.93
C PRO A 186 1.19 -2.31 16.11
N THR A 187 0.01 -2.04 15.57
CA THR A 187 -0.85 -0.94 16.03
C THR A 187 -2.03 -1.54 16.79
N ILE A 188 -2.20 -1.12 18.05
CA ILE A 188 -3.13 -1.70 19.00
C ILE A 188 -4.14 -0.68 19.52
N ALA A 189 -5.29 -1.16 19.97
CA ALA A 189 -6.20 -0.42 20.83
C ALA A 189 -5.70 -0.42 22.28
N ALA A 190 -6.30 0.37 23.17
CA ALA A 190 -5.88 0.50 24.57
C ALA A 190 -6.00 -0.81 25.39
N ASP A 191 -6.88 -1.72 24.98
CA ASP A 191 -7.05 -3.05 25.58
C ASP A 191 -6.02 -4.08 25.09
N GLY A 192 -5.15 -3.72 24.16
CA GLY A 192 -4.15 -4.59 23.53
C GLY A 192 -4.64 -5.38 22.32
N SER A 193 -5.86 -5.14 21.86
CA SER A 193 -6.34 -5.71 20.59
C SER A 193 -5.49 -5.17 19.43
N VAL A 194 -4.87 -6.06 18.66
CA VAL A 194 -4.11 -5.67 17.46
C VAL A 194 -5.09 -5.33 16.36
N ILE A 195 -5.04 -4.08 15.90
CA ILE A 195 -5.89 -3.57 14.81
C ILE A 195 -5.20 -3.68 13.46
N GLY A 196 -3.88 -3.53 13.43
CA GLY A 196 -3.10 -3.66 12.22
C GLY A 196 -1.60 -3.81 12.47
N VAL A 197 -0.88 -4.08 11.39
CA VAL A 197 0.58 -4.16 11.34
C VAL A 197 1.11 -2.91 10.63
N ASN A 198 2.04 -2.19 11.23
CA ASN A 198 2.66 -0.99 10.65
C ASN A 198 3.34 -1.34 9.34
N VAL A 199 3.07 -0.61 8.25
CA VAL A 199 3.65 -0.97 6.95
C VAL A 199 4.35 0.17 6.25
N SER A 200 3.76 1.34 6.16
CA SER A 200 4.31 2.45 5.37
C SER A 200 3.74 3.81 5.79
N THR A 201 4.36 4.85 5.27
CA THR A 201 3.89 6.23 5.42
C THR A 201 3.97 6.95 4.07
N ALA A 202 3.06 7.88 3.84
CA ALA A 202 3.07 8.77 2.67
C ALA A 202 3.27 10.24 3.07
N GLY A 203 3.85 10.49 4.24
CA GLY A 203 4.12 11.83 4.76
C GLY A 203 3.48 12.07 6.12
N ASN A 204 3.34 13.33 6.48
CA ASN A 204 2.87 13.71 7.81
C ASN A 204 1.42 13.25 8.05
N GLN A 205 1.20 12.47 9.10
CA GLN A 205 -0.10 11.93 9.53
C GLN A 205 -0.81 11.04 8.48
N LEU A 206 -0.07 10.55 7.49
CA LEU A 206 -0.54 9.61 6.48
C LEU A 206 0.22 8.30 6.60
N SER A 207 -0.11 7.53 7.63
CA SER A 207 0.46 6.21 7.87
C SER A 207 -0.54 5.11 7.53
N PHE A 208 -0.02 3.96 7.13
CA PHE A 208 -0.82 2.84 6.68
C PHE A 208 -0.49 1.59 7.47
N LEU A 209 -1.56 0.82 7.75
CA LEU A 209 -1.45 -0.46 8.45
C LEU A 209 -2.06 -1.56 7.59
N VAL A 210 -1.46 -2.73 7.64
CA VAL A 210 -2.11 -3.95 7.14
C VAL A 210 -3.15 -4.40 8.18
N PRO A 211 -4.42 -4.67 7.80
CA PRO A 211 -5.43 -5.13 8.74
C PRO A 211 -5.02 -6.40 9.49
N ALA A 212 -5.29 -6.45 10.80
CA ALA A 212 -4.88 -7.56 11.68
C ALA A 212 -5.45 -8.91 11.25
N GLU A 213 -6.59 -8.94 10.55
CA GLU A 213 -7.22 -10.16 10.01
C GLU A 213 -6.31 -10.88 9.02
N ARG A 214 -5.51 -10.11 8.25
CA ARG A 214 -4.53 -10.68 7.30
C ARG A 214 -3.39 -11.36 8.06
N ALA A 215 -2.89 -10.72 9.12
CA ALA A 215 -1.88 -11.31 9.99
C ALA A 215 -2.42 -12.55 10.71
N ALA A 216 -3.64 -12.51 11.24
CA ALA A 216 -4.28 -13.64 11.89
C ALA A 216 -4.44 -14.84 10.95
N ALA A 217 -4.85 -14.61 9.70
CA ALA A 217 -4.97 -15.67 8.70
C ALA A 217 -3.61 -16.31 8.37
N LEU A 218 -2.55 -15.50 8.23
CA LEU A 218 -1.20 -15.99 7.97
C LEU A 218 -0.66 -16.79 9.15
N VAL A 219 -0.84 -16.30 10.40
CA VAL A 219 -0.44 -17.00 11.62
C VAL A 219 -1.21 -18.31 11.77
N ALA A 220 -2.53 -18.32 11.57
CA ALA A 220 -3.34 -19.56 11.64
C ALA A 220 -2.83 -20.61 10.67
N ARG A 221 -2.47 -20.22 9.46
CA ARG A 221 -1.85 -21.12 8.45
C ARG A 221 -0.50 -21.64 8.92
N ALA A 222 0.39 -20.74 9.39
CA ALA A 222 1.77 -21.08 9.76
C ALA A 222 1.86 -21.90 11.06
N THR A 223 0.82 -21.88 11.90
CA THR A 223 0.74 -22.61 13.17
C THR A 223 -0.20 -23.82 13.13
N ALA A 224 -0.80 -24.10 11.98
CA ALA A 224 -1.70 -25.25 11.81
C ALA A 224 -0.98 -26.57 12.08
N PRO A 225 -1.64 -27.57 12.69
CA PRO A 225 -1.06 -28.90 12.87
C PRO A 225 -0.56 -29.48 11.55
N GLY A 226 0.69 -29.93 11.53
CA GLY A 226 1.31 -30.48 10.31
C GLY A 226 1.80 -29.46 9.30
N TYR A 227 1.68 -28.16 9.56
CA TYR A 227 2.26 -27.16 8.67
C TYR A 227 3.77 -27.34 8.52
N ARG A 228 4.22 -27.27 7.28
CA ARG A 228 5.65 -27.27 6.92
C ARG A 228 5.93 -26.04 6.07
N PRO A 229 6.96 -25.25 6.40
CA PRO A 229 7.38 -24.16 5.53
C PRO A 229 7.66 -24.65 4.11
N PRO A 230 7.35 -23.87 3.08
CA PRO A 230 7.72 -24.18 1.70
C PRO A 230 9.22 -24.46 1.57
N ALA A 231 9.60 -25.42 0.72
CA ALA A 231 11.01 -25.72 0.44
C ALA A 231 11.76 -24.51 -0.12
N SER A 232 11.06 -23.62 -0.82
CA SER A 232 11.55 -22.33 -1.29
C SER A 232 10.49 -21.24 -1.04
N LEU A 233 10.79 -20.34 -0.12
CA LEU A 233 9.95 -19.16 0.12
C LEU A 233 9.92 -18.23 -1.10
N LEU A 234 11.02 -18.15 -1.87
CA LEU A 234 11.07 -17.38 -3.11
C LEU A 234 10.12 -17.94 -4.17
N ALA A 235 10.05 -19.24 -4.33
CA ALA A 235 9.08 -19.88 -5.23
C ALA A 235 7.63 -19.60 -4.78
N GLU A 236 7.39 -19.59 -3.46
CA GLU A 236 6.09 -19.22 -2.89
C GLU A 236 5.73 -17.77 -3.19
N VAL A 237 6.68 -16.81 -3.07
CA VAL A 237 6.49 -15.42 -3.48
C VAL A 237 6.07 -15.33 -4.95
N GLY A 238 6.80 -16.00 -5.85
CA GLY A 238 6.46 -16.01 -7.28
C GLY A 238 5.06 -16.59 -7.55
N ARG A 239 4.67 -17.63 -6.83
CA ARG A 239 3.33 -18.22 -6.93
C ARG A 239 2.24 -17.23 -6.47
N GLN A 240 2.46 -16.55 -5.34
CA GLN A 240 1.51 -15.55 -4.81
C GLN A 240 1.36 -14.35 -5.74
N VAL A 241 2.46 -13.82 -6.27
CA VAL A 241 2.43 -12.70 -7.23
C VAL A 241 1.64 -13.10 -8.49
N ARG A 242 1.85 -14.31 -9.04
CA ARG A 242 1.08 -14.78 -10.20
C ARG A 242 -0.40 -14.95 -9.89
N ALA A 243 -0.74 -15.57 -8.76
CA ALA A 243 -2.14 -15.74 -8.38
C ALA A 243 -2.86 -14.39 -8.16
N ASN A 244 -2.15 -13.39 -7.65
CA ASN A 244 -2.67 -12.05 -7.48
C ASN A 244 -2.99 -11.36 -8.81
N GLN A 245 -2.17 -11.59 -9.84
CA GLN A 245 -2.44 -11.04 -11.19
C GLN A 245 -3.79 -11.49 -11.73
N ASP A 246 -4.16 -12.75 -11.53
CA ASP A 246 -5.44 -13.29 -11.99
C ASP A 246 -6.63 -12.59 -11.30
N VAL A 247 -6.43 -12.11 -10.07
CA VAL A 247 -7.47 -11.36 -9.34
C VAL A 247 -7.68 -9.99 -9.96
N TYR A 248 -6.66 -9.13 -9.98
CA TYR A 248 -6.83 -7.76 -10.42
C TYR A 248 -7.05 -7.62 -11.92
N LEU A 249 -6.45 -8.49 -12.76
CA LEU A 249 -6.71 -8.49 -14.19
C LEU A 249 -8.11 -8.96 -14.54
N ARG A 250 -8.67 -9.92 -13.77
CA ARG A 250 -10.07 -10.31 -13.93
C ARG A 250 -10.99 -9.12 -13.69
N GLU A 251 -10.76 -8.35 -12.66
CA GLU A 251 -11.54 -7.15 -12.36
C GLU A 251 -11.38 -6.07 -13.44
N MET A 252 -10.15 -5.82 -13.90
CA MET A 252 -9.89 -4.89 -15.02
C MET A 252 -10.62 -5.31 -16.31
N PHE A 253 -10.85 -6.60 -16.51
CA PHE A 253 -11.48 -7.14 -17.72
C PHE A 253 -12.97 -7.46 -17.56
N ALA A 254 -13.54 -7.32 -16.37
CA ALA A 254 -14.92 -7.70 -16.09
C ALA A 254 -15.98 -6.90 -16.86
N GLY A 255 -15.65 -5.68 -17.31
CA GLY A 255 -16.57 -4.78 -17.99
C GLY A 255 -16.08 -4.26 -19.34
N ARG A 256 -16.92 -3.44 -19.97
CA ARG A 256 -16.46 -2.62 -21.09
C ARG A 256 -15.59 -1.50 -20.53
N PRO A 257 -14.42 -1.21 -21.14
CA PRO A 257 -13.58 -0.10 -20.70
C PRO A 257 -14.37 1.21 -20.71
N LYS A 258 -14.34 1.94 -19.61
CA LYS A 258 -14.74 3.35 -19.65
C LYS A 258 -13.81 4.07 -20.61
N THR A 259 -14.31 5.06 -21.32
CA THR A 259 -13.51 5.83 -22.26
C THR A 259 -13.72 7.32 -22.06
N VAL A 260 -12.66 8.09 -22.28
CA VAL A 260 -12.67 9.54 -22.28
C VAL A 260 -12.29 10.06 -23.67
N ALA A 261 -12.78 11.24 -24.01
CA ALA A 261 -12.44 11.91 -25.26
C ALA A 261 -11.24 12.83 -25.05
N LEU A 262 -10.17 12.63 -25.81
CA LEU A 262 -9.03 13.52 -25.90
C LEU A 262 -8.91 14.05 -27.33
N GLY A 263 -9.41 15.27 -27.56
CA GLY A 263 -9.51 15.84 -28.89
C GLY A 263 -10.28 14.93 -29.86
N PRO A 264 -9.67 14.53 -31.00
CA PRO A 264 -10.31 13.65 -31.98
C PRO A 264 -10.24 12.15 -31.59
N TYR A 265 -9.67 11.81 -30.47
CA TYR A 265 -9.45 10.43 -30.04
C TYR A 265 -10.36 10.03 -28.89
N ARG A 266 -10.57 8.73 -28.75
CA ARG A 266 -11.23 8.10 -27.61
C ARG A 266 -10.27 7.08 -27.01
N VAL A 267 -10.01 7.21 -25.71
CA VAL A 267 -9.02 6.40 -24.97
C VAL A 267 -9.63 5.76 -23.73
N PRO A 268 -9.11 4.60 -23.28
CA PRO A 268 -9.59 3.97 -22.06
C PRO A 268 -9.25 4.83 -20.82
N THR A 269 -10.15 4.79 -19.82
CA THR A 269 -9.99 5.43 -18.53
C THR A 269 -10.56 4.55 -17.44
N GLU A 270 -10.08 4.68 -16.20
CA GLU A 270 -10.56 3.95 -15.02
C GLU A 270 -10.84 2.46 -15.32
N PRO A 271 -9.82 1.65 -15.64
CA PRO A 271 -10.02 0.24 -15.99
C PRO A 271 -10.72 -0.58 -14.91
N ALA A 272 -10.58 -0.19 -13.63
CA ALA A 272 -11.22 -0.80 -12.46
C ALA A 272 -11.37 0.22 -11.32
N PRO A 273 -12.17 -0.05 -10.27
CA PRO A 273 -12.43 0.88 -9.17
C PRO A 273 -11.20 1.25 -8.33
N PHE A 274 -10.13 0.47 -8.39
CA PHE A 274 -8.87 0.72 -7.69
C PHE A 274 -7.88 1.59 -8.48
N PHE A 275 -8.27 2.07 -9.66
CA PHE A 275 -7.50 3.07 -10.39
C PHE A 275 -7.86 4.48 -9.93
N ARG A 276 -6.84 5.33 -9.89
CA ARG A 276 -7.02 6.77 -9.79
C ARG A 276 -6.59 7.42 -11.07
N CYS A 277 -7.39 8.40 -11.52
CA CYS A 277 -7.12 9.12 -12.74
C CYS A 277 -7.04 10.62 -12.48
N TRP A 278 -6.09 11.27 -13.16
CA TRP A 278 -5.89 12.71 -13.16
C TRP A 278 -5.77 13.20 -14.59
N GLY A 279 -5.97 14.48 -14.77
CA GLY A 279 -5.74 15.13 -16.05
C GLY A 279 -5.12 16.50 -15.86
N ASP A 280 -4.27 16.90 -16.79
CA ASP A 280 -3.73 18.25 -16.93
C ASP A 280 -3.90 18.74 -18.37
N ALA A 281 -4.04 20.04 -18.54
CA ALA A 281 -4.16 20.62 -19.86
C ALA A 281 -3.42 21.95 -19.93
N ARG A 282 -2.46 22.02 -20.83
CA ARG A 282 -1.76 23.27 -21.17
C ARG A 282 -2.31 23.82 -22.48
N ARG A 283 -3.15 24.86 -22.35
CA ARG A 283 -3.82 25.51 -23.48
C ARG A 283 -3.48 27.00 -23.48
N GLY A 284 -3.14 27.51 -24.62
CA GLY A 284 -2.73 28.92 -24.77
C GLY A 284 -1.30 29.19 -24.29
N GLY A 285 -0.91 30.49 -24.28
CA GLY A 285 0.45 30.94 -23.97
C GLY A 285 1.33 31.05 -25.21
N GLU A 286 2.65 31.07 -24.99
CA GLU A 286 3.66 31.28 -26.05
C GLU A 286 3.90 30.04 -26.93
N LEU A 287 3.41 28.84 -26.51
CA LEU A 287 3.64 27.62 -27.26
C LEU A 287 2.69 27.51 -28.45
N PRO A 288 3.19 27.14 -29.64
CA PRO A 288 2.39 26.98 -30.85
C PRO A 288 1.57 25.67 -30.88
N TYR A 289 1.43 25.00 -29.73
CA TYR A 289 0.70 23.75 -29.58
C TYR A 289 0.08 23.64 -28.17
N GLU A 290 -0.91 22.81 -28.05
CA GLU A 290 -1.59 22.46 -26.79
C GLU A 290 -1.27 21.02 -26.42
N THR A 291 -1.19 20.73 -25.12
CA THR A 291 -1.12 19.37 -24.60
C THR A 291 -2.27 19.11 -23.63
N VAL A 292 -2.78 17.89 -23.66
CA VAL A 292 -3.74 17.38 -22.68
C VAL A 292 -3.25 16.01 -22.25
N ASP A 293 -2.97 15.89 -20.97
CA ASP A 293 -2.51 14.65 -20.34
C ASP A 293 -3.67 14.03 -19.56
N HIS A 294 -3.78 12.70 -19.61
CA HIS A 294 -4.74 11.92 -18.83
C HIS A 294 -4.04 10.66 -18.34
N ASP A 295 -3.85 10.59 -17.03
CA ASP A 295 -3.08 9.56 -16.36
C ASP A 295 -3.97 8.77 -15.42
N CYS A 296 -3.93 7.44 -15.52
CA CYS A 296 -4.61 6.53 -14.61
C CYS A 296 -3.61 5.50 -14.09
N SER A 297 -3.55 5.29 -12.79
CA SER A 297 -2.67 4.28 -12.20
C SER A 297 -3.31 3.58 -11.00
N THR A 298 -2.79 2.38 -10.71
CA THR A 298 -2.94 1.77 -9.40
C THR A 298 -2.00 2.51 -8.44
N ASP A 299 -2.51 3.00 -7.30
CA ASP A 299 -1.68 3.67 -6.28
C ASP A 299 -0.94 2.67 -5.40
N ASP A 300 -1.33 1.40 -5.48
CA ASP A 300 -0.76 0.30 -4.71
C ASP A 300 0.17 -0.54 -5.56
N TYR A 301 1.22 -1.02 -4.92
CA TYR A 301 2.12 -2.01 -5.48
C TYR A 301 2.43 -3.10 -4.44
N LEU A 302 2.86 -4.26 -4.91
CA LEU A 302 3.44 -5.30 -4.10
C LEU A 302 4.96 -5.11 -4.08
N PHE A 303 5.52 -4.96 -2.91
CA PHE A 303 6.95 -5.05 -2.73
C PHE A 303 7.41 -6.50 -2.96
N VAL A 304 8.29 -6.73 -3.92
CA VAL A 304 8.83 -8.07 -4.23
C VAL A 304 10.25 -8.21 -3.69
N ALA A 305 11.12 -7.25 -4.02
CA ALA A 305 12.48 -7.12 -3.52
C ALA A 305 12.95 -5.67 -3.69
N GLY A 306 14.16 -5.34 -3.27
CA GLY A 306 14.72 -4.00 -3.49
C GLY A 306 14.63 -3.59 -4.97
N GLY A 307 13.92 -2.50 -5.25
CA GLY A 307 13.70 -2.00 -6.61
C GLY A 307 12.80 -2.87 -7.52
N GLN A 308 12.14 -3.91 -7.00
CA GLN A 308 11.17 -4.75 -7.72
C GLN A 308 9.78 -4.65 -7.10
N GLU A 309 8.83 -4.32 -7.94
CA GLU A 309 7.42 -4.18 -7.55
C GLU A 309 6.55 -5.00 -8.50
N SER A 310 5.37 -5.41 -8.05
CA SER A 310 4.35 -6.04 -8.87
C SER A 310 2.99 -5.39 -8.60
N GLY A 311 2.04 -5.58 -9.50
CA GLY A 311 0.69 -5.02 -9.36
C GLY A 311 0.56 -3.56 -9.79
N VAL A 312 1.65 -2.90 -10.21
CA VAL A 312 1.57 -1.57 -10.83
C VAL A 312 1.02 -1.71 -12.24
N VAL A 313 -0.09 -1.04 -12.49
CA VAL A 313 -0.64 -0.82 -13.83
C VAL A 313 -0.86 0.68 -13.98
N ALA A 314 -0.18 1.28 -14.96
CA ALA A 314 -0.33 2.69 -15.25
C ALA A 314 -0.64 2.91 -16.73
N VAL A 315 -1.51 3.85 -17.00
CA VAL A 315 -1.91 4.25 -18.35
C VAL A 315 -1.82 5.76 -18.45
N THR A 316 -0.99 6.25 -19.36
CA THR A 316 -0.85 7.67 -19.66
C THR A 316 -1.30 7.94 -21.09
N HIS A 317 -2.14 8.93 -21.29
CA HIS A 317 -2.55 9.42 -22.59
C HIS A 317 -2.16 10.87 -22.73
N GLN A 318 -1.38 11.20 -23.76
CA GLN A 318 -0.96 12.57 -24.04
C GLN A 318 -1.43 12.97 -25.44
N LEU A 319 -2.35 13.91 -25.49
CA LEU A 319 -2.74 14.61 -26.72
C LEU A 319 -1.80 15.77 -26.95
N VAL A 320 -1.29 15.88 -28.19
CA VAL A 320 -0.59 17.06 -28.70
C VAL A 320 -1.38 17.59 -29.89
N ALA A 321 -1.82 18.84 -29.85
CA ALA A 321 -2.60 19.44 -30.91
C ALA A 321 -2.07 20.83 -31.26
N THR A 322 -2.22 21.24 -32.53
CA THR A 322 -1.79 22.53 -33.01
C THR A 322 -2.78 23.11 -34.05
N ARG A 323 -2.87 24.44 -34.10
CA ARG A 323 -3.58 25.17 -35.16
C ARG A 323 -2.64 26.00 -36.00
N THR A 324 -1.38 26.14 -35.59
CA THR A 324 -0.42 27.10 -36.16
C THR A 324 0.82 26.45 -36.75
N LEU A 325 1.21 25.26 -36.29
CA LEU A 325 2.36 24.56 -36.83
C LEU A 325 2.03 23.97 -38.20
N ASN A 326 2.96 24.10 -39.15
CA ASN A 326 2.89 23.36 -40.38
C ASN A 326 3.13 21.84 -40.14
N PRO A 327 2.72 20.94 -41.04
CA PRO A 327 2.83 19.51 -40.85
C PRO A 327 4.23 19.01 -40.49
N SER A 328 5.28 19.54 -41.10
CA SER A 328 6.68 19.10 -40.84
C SER A 328 7.11 19.42 -39.40
N ARG A 329 6.81 20.63 -38.92
CA ARG A 329 7.08 21.03 -37.52
C ARG A 329 6.23 20.24 -36.53
N PHE A 330 4.95 20.00 -36.88
CA PHE A 330 4.10 19.16 -36.05
C PHE A 330 4.64 17.72 -35.94
N PHE A 331 5.05 17.10 -37.03
CA PHE A 331 5.62 15.75 -37.00
C PHE A 331 6.94 15.70 -36.23
N ALA A 332 7.80 16.72 -36.31
CA ALA A 332 9.01 16.81 -35.51
C ALA A 332 8.70 16.85 -34.01
N LEU A 333 7.75 17.70 -33.59
CA LEU A 333 7.26 17.78 -32.21
C LEU A 333 6.66 16.43 -31.77
N TYR A 334 5.76 15.85 -32.55
CA TYR A 334 5.09 14.59 -32.21
C TYR A 334 6.07 13.42 -32.10
N THR A 335 7.09 13.39 -32.97
CA THR A 335 8.16 12.39 -32.91
C THR A 335 9.01 12.58 -31.63
N SER A 336 9.31 13.81 -31.24
CA SER A 336 10.03 14.11 -29.99
C SER A 336 9.23 13.62 -28.78
N VAL A 337 7.92 13.90 -28.70
CA VAL A 337 7.06 13.43 -27.61
C VAL A 337 6.99 11.90 -27.56
N PHE A 338 6.88 11.24 -28.72
CA PHE A 338 6.91 9.78 -28.79
C PHE A 338 8.29 9.20 -28.42
N GLY A 339 9.38 9.89 -28.74
CA GLY A 339 10.76 9.46 -28.48
C GLY A 339 11.20 9.54 -27.01
N THR A 340 10.42 10.20 -26.12
CA THR A 340 10.76 10.28 -24.69
C THR A 340 10.82 8.88 -24.08
N ASP A 341 11.90 8.56 -23.36
CA ASP A 341 12.01 7.30 -22.65
C ASP A 341 11.17 7.35 -21.37
N ASN A 342 10.28 6.38 -21.23
CA ASN A 342 9.39 6.22 -20.09
C ASN A 342 9.61 4.85 -19.40
N THR A 343 10.71 4.14 -19.71
CA THR A 343 10.98 2.85 -19.08
C THR A 343 11.40 3.05 -17.62
N PRO A 344 10.78 2.34 -16.65
CA PRO A 344 11.17 2.43 -15.25
C PRO A 344 12.62 1.97 -15.03
N GLY A 345 13.34 2.65 -14.13
CA GLY A 345 14.65 2.21 -13.64
C GLY A 345 14.58 0.83 -12.97
N GLY A 346 15.73 0.27 -12.60
CA GLY A 346 15.82 -0.99 -11.86
C GLY A 346 17.26 -1.41 -11.68
N GLU A 347 17.53 -2.16 -10.61
CA GLU A 347 18.86 -2.65 -10.29
C GLU A 347 19.20 -3.88 -11.14
N GLU A 348 20.38 -3.87 -11.78
CA GLU A 348 20.84 -4.96 -12.65
C GLU A 348 20.93 -6.32 -11.93
N GLU A 349 21.11 -6.33 -10.61
CA GLU A 349 21.09 -7.55 -9.81
C GLU A 349 19.71 -8.25 -9.87
N HIS A 350 18.64 -7.47 -10.00
CA HIS A 350 17.27 -7.97 -9.89
C HIS A 350 16.57 -8.15 -11.22
N VAL A 351 16.88 -7.31 -12.22
CA VAL A 351 16.20 -7.32 -13.52
C VAL A 351 17.19 -7.39 -14.69
N THR A 352 16.72 -7.85 -15.85
CA THR A 352 17.49 -7.76 -17.09
C THR A 352 17.36 -6.38 -17.70
N SER A 353 18.26 -6.05 -18.64
CA SER A 353 18.10 -4.86 -19.48
C SER A 353 16.80 -4.94 -20.29
N TRP A 354 16.24 -3.78 -20.63
CA TRP A 354 15.07 -3.66 -21.50
C TRP A 354 15.35 -4.15 -22.91
N ARG A 355 14.40 -4.88 -23.49
CA ARG A 355 14.39 -5.28 -24.89
C ARG A 355 13.12 -4.77 -25.54
N CYS A 356 13.27 -3.97 -26.58
CA CYS A 356 12.15 -3.29 -27.24
C CYS A 356 11.99 -3.77 -28.68
N GLY A 357 10.74 -3.91 -29.11
CA GLY A 357 10.35 -4.18 -30.48
C GLY A 357 9.34 -3.13 -30.96
N THR A 358 9.50 -2.70 -32.21
CA THR A 358 8.62 -1.70 -32.83
C THR A 358 7.81 -2.32 -33.97
N ARG A 359 6.51 -2.03 -34.03
CA ARG A 359 5.63 -2.44 -35.13
C ARG A 359 4.60 -1.35 -35.47
N ASN A 360 4.23 -1.27 -36.74
CA ASN A 360 3.04 -0.54 -37.15
C ASN A 360 1.89 -1.55 -37.27
N VAL A 361 0.77 -1.24 -36.62
CA VAL A 361 -0.39 -2.10 -36.56
C VAL A 361 -1.67 -1.30 -36.88
N ARG A 362 -2.73 -1.98 -37.25
CA ARG A 362 -4.10 -1.44 -37.28
C ARG A 362 -4.94 -2.26 -36.33
N ASN A 363 -5.66 -1.59 -35.43
CA ASN A 363 -6.61 -2.28 -34.56
C ASN A 363 -7.93 -2.57 -35.28
N ALA A 364 -8.87 -3.26 -34.61
CA ALA A 364 -10.17 -3.61 -35.21
C ALA A 364 -10.99 -2.40 -35.67
N ALA A 365 -10.80 -1.22 -35.05
CA ALA A 365 -11.38 0.05 -35.47
C ALA A 365 -10.66 0.70 -36.67
N SER A 366 -9.69 -0.01 -37.28
CA SER A 366 -8.86 0.48 -38.39
C SER A 366 -7.98 1.68 -38.04
N THR A 367 -7.78 1.99 -36.76
CA THR A 367 -6.90 3.06 -36.30
C THR A 367 -5.44 2.66 -36.56
N PRO A 368 -4.66 3.45 -37.32
CA PRO A 368 -3.26 3.14 -37.58
C PRO A 368 -2.41 3.55 -36.40
N LEU A 369 -1.63 2.62 -35.87
CA LEU A 369 -0.82 2.77 -34.67
C LEU A 369 0.62 2.40 -34.94
N ARG A 370 1.56 3.17 -34.40
CA ARG A 370 2.94 2.77 -34.19
C ARG A 370 3.11 2.34 -32.76
N ALA A 371 3.45 1.09 -32.51
CA ALA A 371 3.59 0.51 -31.20
C ALA A 371 5.04 0.10 -30.92
N VAL A 372 5.54 0.46 -29.73
CA VAL A 372 6.83 0.01 -29.18
C VAL A 372 6.51 -0.75 -27.93
N LEU A 373 6.84 -2.05 -27.88
CA LEU A 373 6.73 -2.88 -26.70
C LEU A 373 8.14 -3.17 -26.17
N CYS A 374 8.38 -2.74 -24.94
CA CYS A 374 9.61 -3.01 -24.19
C CYS A 374 9.33 -3.98 -23.07
N LEU A 375 10.19 -4.98 -22.88
CA LEU A 375 10.09 -6.00 -21.84
C LEU A 375 11.43 -6.13 -21.12
N ARG A 376 11.39 -6.33 -19.79
CA ARG A 376 12.50 -6.84 -19.00
C ARG A 376 12.03 -7.93 -18.04
N ARG A 377 12.89 -8.89 -17.73
CA ARG A 377 12.58 -10.05 -16.91
C ARG A 377 13.16 -9.91 -15.50
N TYR A 378 12.47 -10.41 -14.49
CA TYR A 378 13.00 -10.57 -13.15
C TYR A 378 13.96 -11.77 -13.10
N ARG A 379 15.20 -11.57 -12.60
CA ARG A 379 16.25 -12.62 -12.65
C ARG A 379 15.91 -13.82 -11.76
N LYS A 380 15.50 -13.57 -10.52
CA LYS A 380 15.19 -14.63 -9.53
C LYS A 380 13.75 -15.15 -9.64
N LEU A 381 12.85 -14.41 -10.28
CA LEU A 381 11.45 -14.75 -10.52
C LEU A 381 11.19 -14.79 -12.02
N GLY A 382 11.86 -15.67 -12.72
CA GLY A 382 12.06 -15.67 -14.18
C GLY A 382 10.81 -15.76 -15.05
N GLU A 383 9.63 -15.91 -14.47
CA GLU A 383 8.33 -15.88 -15.19
C GLU A 383 7.64 -14.52 -15.08
N LEU A 384 8.24 -13.57 -14.35
CA LEU A 384 7.72 -12.21 -14.17
C LEU A 384 8.51 -11.20 -15.01
N TYR A 385 7.76 -10.27 -15.60
CA TYR A 385 8.24 -9.24 -16.50
C TYR A 385 7.68 -7.88 -16.11
N ASP A 386 8.48 -6.84 -16.31
CA ASP A 386 7.94 -5.51 -16.50
C ASP A 386 7.74 -5.28 -18.00
N ALA A 387 6.68 -4.57 -18.34
CA ALA A 387 6.35 -4.24 -19.72
C ALA A 387 5.96 -2.77 -19.86
N VAL A 388 6.45 -2.12 -20.90
CA VAL A 388 6.03 -0.79 -21.33
C VAL A 388 5.58 -0.88 -22.78
N LEU A 389 4.32 -0.61 -23.04
CA LEU A 389 3.79 -0.47 -24.39
C LEU A 389 3.54 1.02 -24.66
N LYS A 390 4.29 1.61 -25.59
CA LYS A 390 4.09 2.98 -26.04
C LYS A 390 3.51 2.99 -27.43
N VAL A 391 2.44 3.76 -27.62
CA VAL A 391 1.66 3.79 -28.87
C VAL A 391 1.51 5.23 -29.35
N ALA A 392 1.77 5.47 -30.62
CA ALA A 392 1.45 6.71 -31.30
C ALA A 392 0.35 6.46 -32.33
N VAL A 393 -0.73 7.26 -32.33
CA VAL A 393 -1.76 7.23 -33.36
C VAL A 393 -1.27 8.00 -34.59
N LEU A 394 -1.32 7.36 -35.76
CA LEU A 394 -0.80 7.92 -37.01
C LEU A 394 -1.94 8.55 -37.85
N GLY A 395 -1.57 9.37 -38.81
CA GLY A 395 -2.44 9.80 -39.92
C GLY A 395 -2.95 11.25 -39.86
N ARG A 396 -2.89 11.93 -38.70
CA ARG A 396 -3.25 13.37 -38.62
C ARG A 396 -2.02 14.27 -38.70
N ARG A 397 -2.25 15.51 -39.16
CA ARG A 397 -1.17 16.51 -39.35
C ARG A 397 -1.24 17.68 -38.37
N ASP A 398 -2.27 17.70 -37.53
CA ASP A 398 -2.64 18.77 -36.60
C ASP A 398 -2.87 18.28 -35.18
N ALA A 399 -3.03 16.97 -34.99
CA ALA A 399 -3.22 16.35 -33.68
C ALA A 399 -2.58 14.96 -33.65
N GLY A 400 -1.96 14.61 -32.51
CA GLY A 400 -1.36 13.32 -32.27
C GLY A 400 -1.69 12.85 -30.86
N LEU A 401 -1.84 11.55 -30.67
CA LEU A 401 -2.04 10.90 -29.38
C LEU A 401 -0.88 9.93 -29.13
N VAL A 402 -0.14 10.17 -28.06
CA VAL A 402 0.80 9.20 -27.50
C VAL A 402 0.11 8.54 -26.29
N SER A 403 0.18 7.23 -26.22
CA SER A 403 -0.48 6.47 -25.19
C SER A 403 0.49 5.42 -24.65
N THR A 404 0.71 5.38 -23.32
CA THR A 404 1.66 4.47 -22.69
C THR A 404 0.93 3.61 -21.67
N LEU A 405 1.16 2.30 -21.73
CA LEU A 405 0.75 1.33 -20.73
C LEU A 405 1.99 0.77 -20.06
N THR A 406 2.07 0.87 -18.74
CA THR A 406 3.12 0.28 -17.91
C THR A 406 2.54 -0.84 -17.06
N LEU A 407 3.23 -1.97 -17.04
CA LEU A 407 2.89 -3.14 -16.22
C LEU A 407 4.13 -3.58 -15.45
N SER A 408 4.02 -3.81 -14.14
CA SER A 408 5.13 -4.30 -13.32
C SER A 408 4.86 -5.70 -12.77
N GLY A 409 5.85 -6.58 -12.89
CA GLY A 409 5.85 -7.92 -12.32
C GLY A 409 4.74 -8.84 -12.84
N VAL A 410 4.43 -8.82 -14.15
CA VAL A 410 3.38 -9.63 -14.78
C VAL A 410 3.93 -10.82 -15.52
N SER A 411 3.13 -11.89 -15.68
CA SER A 411 3.52 -13.04 -16.51
C SER A 411 3.56 -12.66 -17.98
N HIS A 412 4.38 -13.37 -18.77
CA HIS A 412 4.47 -13.13 -20.22
C HIS A 412 3.10 -13.25 -20.92
N GLU A 413 2.29 -14.23 -20.52
CA GLU A 413 0.94 -14.42 -21.04
C GLU A 413 0.06 -13.19 -20.77
N ASN A 414 0.10 -12.68 -19.53
CA ASN A 414 -0.67 -11.50 -19.15
C ASN A 414 -0.18 -10.23 -19.86
N VAL A 415 1.13 -10.09 -20.12
CA VAL A 415 1.62 -9.00 -21.00
C VAL A 415 0.90 -9.06 -22.35
N GLY A 416 0.87 -10.24 -23.00
CA GLY A 416 0.20 -10.39 -24.31
C GLY A 416 -1.28 -10.04 -24.25
N ARG A 417 -2.00 -10.55 -23.25
CA ARG A 417 -3.45 -10.30 -23.08
C ARG A 417 -3.78 -8.83 -22.84
N VAL A 418 -3.04 -8.18 -21.93
CA VAL A 418 -3.28 -6.78 -21.56
C VAL A 418 -2.92 -5.84 -22.71
N THR A 419 -1.75 -6.03 -23.34
CA THR A 419 -1.30 -5.18 -24.45
C THR A 419 -2.19 -5.29 -25.67
N ALA A 420 -2.65 -6.50 -26.03
CA ALA A 420 -3.61 -6.69 -27.13
C ALA A 420 -4.92 -5.94 -26.88
N ARG A 421 -5.51 -6.13 -25.68
CA ARG A 421 -6.76 -5.42 -25.31
C ARG A 421 -6.60 -3.91 -25.27
N TYR A 422 -5.43 -3.44 -24.81
CA TYR A 422 -5.13 -2.02 -24.77
C TYR A 422 -5.08 -1.39 -26.17
N LEU A 423 -4.43 -2.03 -27.12
CA LEU A 423 -4.36 -1.56 -28.50
C LEU A 423 -5.75 -1.43 -29.16
N GLU A 424 -6.65 -2.37 -28.86
CA GLU A 424 -8.04 -2.34 -29.36
C GLU A 424 -8.89 -1.22 -28.71
N SER A 425 -8.50 -0.70 -27.58
CA SER A 425 -9.27 0.32 -26.84
C SER A 425 -9.02 1.76 -27.32
N ILE A 426 -8.00 2.00 -28.14
CA ILE A 426 -7.65 3.31 -28.69
C ILE A 426 -8.34 3.51 -30.02
N THR A 427 -9.25 4.47 -30.12
CA THR A 427 -10.02 4.70 -31.33
C THR A 427 -10.08 6.17 -31.73
N TRP A 428 -10.41 6.42 -33.00
CA TRP A 428 -10.76 7.75 -33.50
C TRP A 428 -12.25 8.01 -33.21
N ARG A 429 -12.57 9.30 -33.10
CA ARG A 429 -13.97 9.76 -33.10
C ARG A 429 -14.49 9.85 -34.50
#